data_1a074cee82fe708efb07640329bab108
#
_entry.id   1a074cee82fe708efb07640329bab108
#
_cell.length_a   1.000
_cell.length_b   1.000
_cell.length_c   1.000
_cell.angle_alpha   90.00
_cell.angle_beta   90.00
_cell.angle_gamma   90.00
#
_symmetry.space_group_name_H-M   'P 1'
#
loop_
_entity.id
_entity.type
_entity.pdbx_description
1 polymer ?
#
loop_
_entity_poly.entity_id
_entity_poly.type
_entity_poly.pdbx_seq_one_letter_code
_entity_poly.pdbx_strand_id
1 'polypeptide(L)'
;MTERERLDMQEQRYAIFERDNFTCRICGKSIYTYGTQQLAHLISQGQTNLKKYGSAIIHHPLNMWSTCSLECNAKANISNKPLEVEALVNRIREELDKEA
;
A
#
# COMPACT_ATOMS: atom_id res chain seq x y z
N MET A 1 -12.74 -15.47 5.98
CA MET A 1 -11.42 -15.55 5.28
C MET A 1 -10.87 -16.96 5.42
N THR A 2 -10.49 -17.59 4.31
CA THR A 2 -9.87 -18.91 4.32
C THR A 2 -8.40 -18.79 4.76
N GLU A 3 -7.82 -19.91 5.19
CA GLU A 3 -6.40 -19.97 5.53
C GLU A 3 -5.51 -19.60 4.36
N ARG A 4 -5.87 -20.06 3.15
CA ARG A 4 -5.14 -19.75 1.94
C ARG A 4 -5.13 -18.25 1.63
N GLU A 5 -6.27 -17.59 1.77
CA GLU A 5 -6.37 -16.14 1.57
C GLU A 5 -5.49 -15.39 2.57
N ARG A 6 -5.48 -15.83 3.81
CA ARG A 6 -4.65 -15.23 4.86
C ARG A 6 -3.15 -15.37 4.54
N LEU A 7 -2.73 -16.54 4.07
CA LEU A 7 -1.33 -16.78 3.69
C LEU A 7 -0.93 -15.92 2.49
N ASP A 8 -1.82 -15.80 1.50
CA ASP A 8 -1.57 -14.96 0.32
C ASP A 8 -1.40 -13.49 0.72
N MET A 9 -2.20 -13.01 1.66
CA MET A 9 -2.08 -11.65 2.18
C MET A 9 -0.76 -11.44 2.92
N GLN A 10 -0.32 -12.42 3.71
CA GLN A 10 0.96 -12.34 4.41
C GLN A 10 2.13 -12.30 3.45
N GLU A 11 2.10 -13.11 2.40
CA GLU A 11 3.13 -13.12 1.36
C GLU A 11 3.19 -11.78 0.64
N GLN A 12 2.04 -11.21 0.31
CA GLN A 12 1.96 -9.90 -0.34
C GLN A 12 2.55 -8.80 0.55
N ARG A 13 2.21 -8.81 1.84
CA ARG A 13 2.77 -7.85 2.80
C ARG A 13 4.29 -7.97 2.87
N TYR A 14 4.79 -9.20 3.00
CA TYR A 14 6.22 -9.45 3.07
C TYR A 14 6.94 -8.96 1.80
N ALA A 15 6.36 -9.22 0.64
CA ALA A 15 6.92 -8.78 -0.63
C ALA A 15 7.06 -7.25 -0.69
N ILE A 16 6.10 -6.52 -0.14
CA ILE A 16 6.15 -5.05 -0.10
C ILE A 16 7.26 -4.57 0.85
N PHE A 17 7.37 -5.17 2.04
CA PHE A 17 8.47 -4.84 2.96
C PHE A 17 9.84 -5.13 2.34
N GLU A 18 9.97 -6.27 1.66
CA GLU A 18 11.20 -6.66 0.97
C GLU A 18 11.52 -5.68 -0.17
N ARG A 19 10.52 -5.30 -0.98
CA ARG A 19 10.68 -4.29 -2.04
C ARG A 19 11.24 -2.98 -1.47
N ASP A 20 10.77 -2.58 -0.29
CA ASP A 20 11.18 -1.34 0.37
C ASP A 20 12.42 -1.53 1.25
N ASN A 21 13.06 -2.70 1.15
CA ASN A 21 14.29 -3.03 1.88
C ASN A 21 14.11 -2.88 3.40
N PHE A 22 12.93 -3.26 3.89
CA PHE A 22 12.57 -3.17 5.32
C PHE A 22 12.86 -1.79 5.91
N THR A 23 12.58 -0.75 5.13
CA THR A 23 12.84 0.64 5.50
C THR A 23 11.54 1.43 5.40
N CYS A 24 11.26 2.26 6.41
CA CYS A 24 10.11 3.16 6.38
C CYS A 24 10.28 4.19 5.25
N ARG A 25 9.31 4.29 4.37
CA ARG A 25 9.39 5.20 3.23
C ARG A 25 9.13 6.65 3.61
N ILE A 26 8.72 6.91 4.84
CA ILE A 26 8.47 8.27 5.34
C ILE A 26 9.70 8.81 6.09
N CYS A 27 10.19 8.06 7.09
CA CYS A 27 11.27 8.56 7.97
C CYS A 27 12.62 7.86 7.77
N GLY A 28 12.68 6.81 6.98
CA GLY A 28 13.91 6.11 6.67
C GLY A 28 14.40 5.13 7.74
N LYS A 29 13.64 4.93 8.82
CA LYS A 29 14.04 3.98 9.86
C LYS A 29 13.87 2.55 9.39
N SER A 30 14.75 1.66 9.89
CA SER A 30 14.62 0.23 9.68
C SER A 30 13.39 -0.30 10.43
N ILE A 31 12.66 -1.23 9.81
CA ILE A 31 11.44 -1.83 10.37
C ILE A 31 11.61 -3.33 10.63
N TYR A 32 12.81 -3.73 11.05
CA TYR A 32 13.05 -5.12 11.43
C TYR A 32 12.44 -5.50 12.79
N THR A 33 12.09 -4.52 13.61
CA THR A 33 11.55 -4.78 14.94
C THR A 33 10.16 -5.38 14.84
N TYR A 34 9.98 -6.51 15.49
CA TYR A 34 8.69 -7.21 15.51
C TYR A 34 7.60 -6.30 16.07
N GLY A 35 6.48 -6.24 15.38
CA GLY A 35 5.32 -5.45 15.80
C GLY A 35 5.31 -3.99 15.36
N THR A 36 6.38 -3.49 14.73
CA THR A 36 6.43 -2.10 14.25
C THR A 36 6.12 -1.98 12.76
N GLN A 37 5.91 -3.09 12.09
CA GLN A 37 5.67 -3.10 10.64
C GLN A 37 4.26 -2.64 10.33
N GLN A 38 4.14 -1.61 9.49
CA GLN A 38 2.86 -1.07 9.04
C GLN A 38 2.87 -0.96 7.52
N LEU A 39 1.75 -1.29 6.87
CA LEU A 39 1.55 -1.00 5.44
C LEU A 39 0.58 0.16 5.32
N ALA A 40 1.05 1.25 4.74
CA ALA A 40 0.23 2.41 4.50
C ALA A 40 -0.41 2.33 3.11
N HIS A 41 -1.70 2.59 3.02
CA HIS A 41 -2.36 2.81 1.74
C HIS A 41 -2.23 4.30 1.40
N LEU A 42 -1.63 4.60 0.25
CA LEU A 42 -1.49 5.99 -0.20
C LEU A 42 -2.86 6.61 -0.49
N ILE A 43 -3.71 5.89 -1.24
CA ILE A 43 -5.12 6.20 -1.39
C ILE A 43 -5.85 5.34 -0.37
N SER A 44 -6.58 5.97 0.57
CA SER A 44 -7.19 5.25 1.68
C SER A 44 -8.19 4.19 1.19
N GLN A 45 -8.32 3.10 1.96
CA GLN A 45 -9.19 1.99 1.62
C GLN A 45 -10.64 2.18 2.10
N GLY A 46 -11.06 3.42 2.32
CA GLY A 46 -12.44 3.73 2.67
C GLY A 46 -13.41 3.38 1.55
N GLN A 47 -14.68 3.20 1.90
CA GLN A 47 -15.69 2.73 0.95
C GLN A 47 -15.84 3.64 -0.28
N THR A 48 -15.71 4.94 -0.10
CA THR A 48 -15.81 5.89 -1.22
C THR A 48 -14.74 5.60 -2.28
N ASN A 49 -13.49 5.40 -1.84
CA ASN A 49 -12.40 5.11 -2.76
C ASN A 49 -12.51 3.71 -3.35
N LEU A 50 -12.97 2.73 -2.57
CA LEU A 50 -13.20 1.38 -3.09
C LEU A 50 -14.26 1.35 -4.19
N LYS A 51 -15.34 2.12 -4.02
CA LYS A 51 -16.39 2.25 -5.04
C LYS A 51 -15.90 2.97 -6.28
N LYS A 52 -15.11 4.03 -6.09
CA LYS A 52 -14.64 4.87 -7.19
C LYS A 52 -13.56 4.20 -8.04
N TYR A 53 -12.58 3.54 -7.40
CA TYR A 53 -11.42 2.98 -8.08
C TYR A 53 -11.42 1.46 -8.19
N GLY A 54 -12.08 0.77 -7.27
CA GLY A 54 -12.11 -0.70 -7.22
C GLY A 54 -10.99 -1.28 -6.38
N SER A 55 -11.19 -2.50 -5.90
CA SER A 55 -10.23 -3.19 -5.03
C SER A 55 -8.90 -3.49 -5.73
N ALA A 56 -8.93 -3.74 -7.05
CA ALA A 56 -7.70 -4.02 -7.79
C ALA A 56 -6.71 -2.84 -7.75
N ILE A 57 -7.21 -1.61 -7.71
CA ILE A 57 -6.39 -0.41 -7.60
C ILE A 57 -6.03 -0.13 -6.14
N ILE A 58 -7.03 -0.14 -5.25
CA ILE A 58 -6.80 0.22 -3.85
C ILE A 58 -5.86 -0.75 -3.15
N HIS A 59 -5.94 -2.04 -3.45
CA HIS A 59 -5.08 -3.06 -2.85
C HIS A 59 -3.88 -3.45 -3.72
N HIS A 60 -3.58 -2.66 -4.75
CA HIS A 60 -2.40 -2.88 -5.57
C HIS A 60 -1.13 -2.53 -4.79
N PRO A 61 -0.04 -3.31 -4.97
CA PRO A 61 1.23 -3.02 -4.27
C PRO A 61 1.76 -1.60 -4.46
N LEU A 62 1.53 -0.98 -5.62
CA LEU A 62 1.94 0.41 -5.85
C LEU A 62 1.21 1.42 -4.96
N ASN A 63 0.04 1.04 -4.41
CA ASN A 63 -0.70 1.88 -3.47
C ASN A 63 -0.29 1.63 -2.02
N MET A 64 0.75 0.86 -1.78
CA MET A 64 1.18 0.48 -0.45
C MET A 64 2.64 0.83 -0.21
N TRP A 65 2.92 1.44 0.93
CA TRP A 65 4.27 1.77 1.39
C TRP A 65 4.54 1.12 2.73
N SER A 66 5.77 0.64 2.91
CA SER A 66 6.24 0.18 4.23
C SER A 66 6.44 1.39 5.13
N THR A 67 5.91 1.32 6.34
CA THR A 67 6.07 2.38 7.35
C THR A 67 6.35 1.76 8.71
N CYS A 68 6.95 2.55 9.61
CA CYS A 68 7.40 2.05 10.90
C CYS A 68 6.42 2.31 12.05
N SER A 69 5.39 3.15 11.82
CA SER A 69 4.48 3.55 12.88
C SER A 69 3.16 4.04 12.31
N LEU A 70 2.17 4.20 13.18
CA LEU A 70 0.87 4.79 12.79
C LEU A 70 1.04 6.25 12.33
N GLU A 71 1.97 6.98 12.95
CA GLU A 71 2.26 8.36 12.55
C GLU A 71 2.79 8.43 11.13
N CYS A 72 3.77 7.59 10.78
CA CYS A 72 4.29 7.53 9.42
C CYS A 72 3.24 7.03 8.44
N ASN A 73 2.42 6.06 8.85
CA ASN A 73 1.31 5.58 8.05
C ASN A 73 0.37 6.73 7.67
N ALA A 74 -0.01 7.56 8.64
CA ALA A 74 -0.89 8.71 8.39
C ALA A 74 -0.26 9.71 7.42
N LYS A 75 1.04 9.94 7.52
CA LYS A 75 1.76 10.86 6.63
C LYS A 75 1.83 10.38 5.19
N ALA A 76 1.71 9.09 4.96
CA ALA A 76 1.77 8.53 3.60
C ALA A 76 0.47 8.77 2.82
N ASN A 77 -0.62 9.11 3.47
CA ASN A 77 -1.93 9.26 2.84
C ASN A 77 -1.97 10.47 1.90
N ILE A 78 -2.32 10.22 0.63
CA ILE A 78 -2.45 11.27 -0.39
C ILE A 78 -3.90 11.49 -0.83
N SER A 79 -4.88 10.91 -0.10
CA SER A 79 -6.29 10.94 -0.52
C SER A 79 -6.85 12.35 -0.71
N ASN A 80 -6.27 13.35 -0.05
CA ASN A 80 -6.67 14.75 -0.18
C ASN A 80 -5.84 15.53 -1.20
N LYS A 81 -5.03 14.85 -2.01
CA LYS A 81 -4.17 15.45 -3.04
C LYS A 81 -4.58 14.94 -4.42
N PRO A 82 -5.58 15.58 -5.07
CA PRO A 82 -6.20 15.01 -6.28
C PRO A 82 -5.22 14.72 -7.42
N LEU A 83 -4.22 15.57 -7.64
CA LEU A 83 -3.27 15.37 -8.74
C LEU A 83 -2.36 14.17 -8.48
N GLU A 84 -1.95 13.96 -7.22
CA GLU A 84 -1.13 12.80 -6.86
C GLU A 84 -1.94 11.51 -6.93
N VAL A 85 -3.21 11.55 -6.51
CA VAL A 85 -4.12 10.41 -6.62
C VAL A 85 -4.29 10.02 -8.09
N GLU A 86 -4.57 10.98 -8.96
CA GLU A 86 -4.76 10.73 -10.38
C GLU A 86 -3.51 10.11 -11.02
N ALA A 87 -2.34 10.65 -10.72
CA ALA A 87 -1.08 10.13 -11.25
C ALA A 87 -0.84 8.68 -10.80
N LEU A 88 -1.09 8.38 -9.54
CA LEU A 88 -0.93 7.03 -9.01
C LEU A 88 -1.94 6.05 -9.62
N VAL A 89 -3.21 6.45 -9.72
CA VAL A 89 -4.25 5.61 -10.33
C VAL A 89 -3.89 5.27 -11.78
N ASN A 90 -3.44 6.25 -12.54
CA ASN A 90 -3.04 6.02 -13.93
C ASN A 90 -1.87 5.06 -14.03
N ARG A 91 -0.88 5.20 -13.16
CA ARG A 91 0.26 4.29 -13.11
C ARG A 91 -0.16 2.87 -12.76
N ILE A 92 -1.05 2.70 -11.78
CA ILE A 92 -1.56 1.37 -11.40
C ILE A 92 -2.34 0.75 -12.56
N ARG A 93 -3.15 1.52 -13.26
CA ARG A 93 -3.89 1.03 -14.43
C ARG A 93 -2.95 0.54 -15.53
N GLU A 94 -1.85 1.24 -15.76
CA GLU A 94 -0.84 0.81 -16.72
C GLU A 94 -0.21 -0.52 -16.31
N GLU A 95 0.09 -0.69 -15.03
CA GLU A 95 0.63 -1.95 -14.53
C GLU A 95 -0.38 -3.09 -14.63
N LEU A 96 -1.65 -2.84 -14.32
CA LEU A 96 -2.71 -3.84 -14.45
C LEU A 96 -2.88 -4.27 -15.91
N ASP A 97 -2.78 -3.35 -16.87
CA ASP A 97 -2.85 -3.67 -18.29
C ASP A 97 -1.70 -4.59 -18.71
N LYS A 98 -0.51 -4.38 -18.15
CA LYS A 98 0.64 -5.25 -18.43
C LYS A 98 0.49 -6.65 -17.82
N GLU A 99 -0.22 -6.75 -16.71
CA GLU A 99 -0.45 -8.02 -16.01
C GLU A 99 -1.55 -8.85 -16.69
N ALA A 100 -2.36 -8.25 -17.52
CA ALA A 100 -3.49 -8.90 -18.17
C ALA A 100 -3.08 -9.86 -19.30
#